data_5e0b1ec78f55901c2b46ef61c11a1d54
#
_entry.id   5e0b1ec78f55901c2b46ef61c11a1d54
#
_cell.length_a   1.000
_cell.length_b   1.000
_cell.length_c   1.000
_cell.angle_alpha   90.00
_cell.angle_beta   90.00
_cell.angle_gamma   90.00
#
_symmetry.space_group_name_H-M   'P 1'
#
loop_
_entity.id
_entity.type
_entity.pdbx_description
1 polymer ?
#
loop_
_entity_poly.entity_id
_entity_poly.type
_entity_poly.pdbx_seq_one_letter_code
_entity_poly.pdbx_strand_id
1 'polypeptide(L)'
;MNEKVVMVSNGYERIDGRNAYKSGIKRLTLGAPMLEENKKMQIAAQIWKNDKDGELILAQELPIHQILELMIFLSRTLLYFKDAYRLPLLYDPEKPLVERVGLQGDVLPIEVCVDNQNINEDIKAFAQSLNDLGELIGERKRVLNRILEELELY
;
A
#
# COMPACT_ATOMS: atom_id res chain seq x y z
N MET A 1 -10.99 5.09 -23.83
CA MET A 1 -10.11 4.70 -22.74
C MET A 1 -10.33 5.50 -21.46
N ASN A 2 -10.59 6.80 -21.59
CA ASN A 2 -10.78 7.65 -20.41
C ASN A 2 -12.24 7.95 -20.09
N GLU A 3 -13.15 7.22 -20.69
CA GLU A 3 -14.59 7.49 -20.60
C GLU A 3 -15.15 7.45 -19.19
N LYS A 4 -14.55 6.64 -18.32
CA LYS A 4 -15.03 6.45 -16.95
C LYS A 4 -14.10 7.05 -15.91
N VAL A 5 -13.01 7.68 -16.35
CA VAL A 5 -12.05 8.32 -15.45
C VAL A 5 -12.63 9.63 -14.94
N VAL A 6 -12.57 9.83 -13.63
CA VAL A 6 -13.03 11.06 -12.99
C VAL A 6 -11.84 11.88 -12.50
N MET A 7 -10.88 11.23 -11.86
CA MET A 7 -9.67 11.90 -11.36
C MET A 7 -8.45 11.22 -11.96
N VAL A 8 -7.44 12.02 -12.27
CA VAL A 8 -6.24 11.51 -12.92
C VAL A 8 -4.99 12.19 -12.38
N SER A 9 -3.96 11.39 -12.18
CA SER A 9 -2.60 11.88 -11.94
C SER A 9 -1.73 11.37 -13.08
N ASN A 10 -1.36 12.26 -13.98
CA ASN A 10 -0.48 11.95 -15.12
C ASN A 10 0.97 12.17 -14.72
N GLY A 11 1.87 11.43 -15.38
CA GLY A 11 3.29 11.61 -15.17
C GLY A 11 3.76 11.06 -13.83
N TYR A 12 3.10 10.04 -13.32
CA TYR A 12 3.48 9.40 -12.07
C TYR A 12 4.94 8.92 -12.10
N GLU A 13 5.46 8.58 -13.27
CA GLU A 13 6.84 8.13 -13.43
C GLU A 13 7.88 9.16 -12.97
N ARG A 14 7.50 10.42 -12.82
CA ARG A 14 8.42 11.46 -12.34
C ARG A 14 8.77 11.29 -10.87
N ILE A 15 7.91 10.63 -10.11
CA ILE A 15 8.15 10.36 -8.68
C ILE A 15 8.29 8.86 -8.40
N ASP A 16 7.94 8.02 -9.36
CA ASP A 16 7.94 6.56 -9.19
C ASP A 16 9.37 6.05 -8.99
N GLY A 17 9.61 5.50 -7.81
CA GLY A 17 10.89 4.89 -7.50
C GLY A 17 12.09 5.80 -7.52
N ARG A 18 11.89 7.10 -7.36
CA ARG A 18 12.98 8.08 -7.45
C ARG A 18 14.16 7.74 -6.53
N ASN A 19 13.85 7.27 -5.34
CA ASN A 19 14.87 6.95 -4.34
C ASN A 19 14.94 5.44 -4.03
N ALA A 20 14.24 4.62 -4.79
CA ALA A 20 14.16 3.19 -4.54
C ALA A 20 13.99 2.43 -5.85
N TYR A 21 12.82 1.85 -6.06
CA TYR A 21 12.52 1.03 -7.23
C TYR A 21 11.54 1.74 -8.15
N LYS A 22 11.85 1.76 -9.44
CA LYS A 22 10.97 2.34 -10.45
C LYS A 22 10.07 1.25 -11.02
N SER A 23 8.77 1.40 -10.83
CA SER A 23 7.79 0.36 -11.18
C SER A 23 7.33 0.40 -12.62
N GLY A 24 7.55 1.51 -13.31
CA GLY A 24 7.04 1.69 -14.68
C GLY A 24 5.61 2.20 -14.74
N ILE A 25 5.03 2.57 -13.62
CA ILE A 25 3.69 3.15 -13.60
C ILE A 25 3.71 4.53 -14.22
N LYS A 26 2.78 4.79 -15.14
CA LYS A 26 2.69 6.06 -15.87
C LYS A 26 1.58 6.96 -15.35
N ARG A 27 0.48 6.37 -14.89
CA ARG A 27 -0.72 7.14 -14.56
C ARG A 27 -1.49 6.45 -13.45
N LEU A 28 -2.09 7.24 -12.58
CA LEU A 28 -3.06 6.78 -11.58
C LEU A 28 -4.40 7.44 -11.86
N THR A 29 -5.49 6.68 -11.76
CA THR A 29 -6.83 7.22 -11.97
C THR A 29 -7.82 6.72 -10.93
N LEU A 30 -8.90 7.48 -10.77
CA LEU A 30 -10.07 7.06 -10.03
C LEU A 30 -11.29 7.25 -10.92
N GLY A 31 -12.20 6.30 -10.89
CA GLY A 31 -13.42 6.37 -11.67
C GLY A 31 -14.25 5.12 -11.53
N ALA A 32 -15.19 4.92 -12.45
CA ALA A 32 -15.96 3.69 -12.47
C ALA A 32 -15.07 2.52 -12.92
N PRO A 33 -15.38 1.29 -12.52
CA PRO A 33 -14.59 0.13 -12.93
C PRO A 33 -14.62 -0.06 -14.43
N MET A 34 -13.49 -0.46 -14.99
CA MET A 34 -13.30 -0.66 -16.43
C MET A 34 -13.15 -2.13 -16.81
N LEU A 35 -12.66 -2.97 -15.89
CA LEU A 35 -12.52 -4.40 -16.14
C LEU A 35 -13.85 -5.09 -15.93
N GLU A 36 -14.16 -6.03 -16.82
CA GLU A 36 -15.42 -6.77 -16.81
C GLU A 36 -15.65 -7.48 -15.48
N GLU A 37 -14.60 -8.08 -14.95
CA GLU A 37 -14.65 -8.83 -13.69
C GLU A 37 -14.92 -7.96 -12.47
N ASN A 38 -14.74 -6.64 -12.59
CA ASN A 38 -14.85 -5.70 -11.47
C ASN A 38 -16.14 -4.89 -11.51
N LYS A 39 -17.13 -5.27 -12.28
CA LYS A 39 -18.36 -4.49 -12.48
C LYS A 39 -19.16 -4.22 -11.23
N LYS A 40 -18.95 -5.00 -10.17
CA LYS A 40 -19.67 -4.82 -8.91
C LYS A 40 -19.13 -3.69 -8.06
N MET A 41 -17.94 -3.19 -8.38
CA MET A 41 -17.37 -2.03 -7.71
C MET A 41 -18.15 -0.78 -8.11
N GLN A 42 -18.17 0.22 -7.24
CA GLN A 42 -18.75 1.52 -7.57
C GLN A 42 -17.67 2.52 -7.94
N ILE A 43 -16.56 2.51 -7.21
CA ILE A 43 -15.41 3.38 -7.47
C ILE A 43 -14.16 2.51 -7.48
N ALA A 44 -13.34 2.69 -8.48
CA ALA A 44 -12.12 1.92 -8.63
C ALA A 44 -10.90 2.83 -8.72
N ALA A 45 -9.80 2.37 -8.16
CA ALA A 45 -8.47 2.94 -8.37
C ALA A 45 -7.80 2.13 -9.46
N GLN A 46 -7.18 2.79 -10.43
CA GLN A 46 -6.58 2.15 -11.59
C GLN A 46 -5.13 2.57 -11.74
N ILE A 47 -4.31 1.59 -12.09
CA ILE A 47 -2.87 1.76 -12.30
C ILE A 47 -2.58 1.46 -13.77
N TRP A 48 -1.93 2.40 -14.45
CA TRP A 48 -1.66 2.33 -15.89
C TRP A 48 -0.17 2.26 -16.15
N LYS A 49 0.21 1.41 -17.08
CA LYS A 49 1.58 1.23 -17.55
C LYS A 49 1.60 1.21 -19.07
N ASN A 50 2.78 1.38 -19.66
CA ASN A 50 2.95 1.17 -21.09
C ASN A 50 3.20 -0.31 -21.36
N ASP A 51 2.62 -0.81 -22.46
CA ASP A 51 2.91 -2.15 -22.95
C ASP A 51 4.21 -2.13 -23.79
N LYS A 52 4.48 -3.25 -24.47
CA LYS A 52 5.68 -3.42 -25.30
C LYS A 52 5.76 -2.41 -26.43
N ASP A 53 4.60 -1.99 -26.94
CA ASP A 53 4.50 -1.06 -28.08
C ASP A 53 4.42 0.38 -27.62
N GLY A 54 4.54 0.63 -26.32
CA GLY A 54 4.50 1.97 -25.77
C GLY A 54 3.07 2.50 -25.56
N GLU A 55 2.06 1.66 -25.74
CA GLU A 55 0.67 2.06 -25.50
C GLU A 55 0.31 1.93 -24.04
N LEU A 56 -0.49 2.88 -23.56
CA LEU A 56 -0.94 2.91 -22.17
C LEU A 56 -2.03 1.87 -21.97
N ILE A 57 -1.78 0.92 -21.06
CA ILE A 57 -2.73 -0.14 -20.73
C ILE A 57 -3.04 -0.13 -19.24
N LEU A 58 -4.26 -0.57 -18.91
CA LEU A 58 -4.70 -0.74 -17.53
C LEU A 58 -4.02 -1.98 -16.95
N ALA A 59 -3.09 -1.75 -16.01
CA ALA A 59 -2.32 -2.83 -15.40
C ALA A 59 -3.04 -3.46 -14.21
N GLN A 60 -3.74 -2.63 -13.42
CA GLN A 60 -4.42 -3.12 -12.22
C GLN A 60 -5.57 -2.22 -11.84
N GLU A 61 -6.61 -2.81 -11.28
CA GLU A 61 -7.79 -2.10 -10.80
C GLU A 61 -8.20 -2.68 -9.45
N LEU A 62 -8.45 -1.81 -8.47
CA LEU A 62 -8.86 -2.20 -7.13
C LEU A 62 -10.00 -1.30 -6.66
N PRO A 63 -10.97 -1.85 -5.91
CA PRO A 63 -11.97 -1.00 -5.27
C PRO A 63 -11.32 -0.13 -4.21
N ILE A 64 -11.88 1.07 -3.98
CA ILE A 64 -11.22 2.03 -3.09
C ILE A 64 -11.11 1.52 -1.65
N HIS A 65 -12.08 0.72 -1.18
CA HIS A 65 -11.99 0.21 0.18
C HIS A 65 -10.77 -0.70 0.39
N GLN A 66 -10.36 -1.44 -0.65
CA GLN A 66 -9.16 -2.27 -0.56
C GLN A 66 -7.88 -1.43 -0.48
N ILE A 67 -7.87 -0.28 -1.16
CA ILE A 67 -6.75 0.65 -1.02
C ILE A 67 -6.64 1.14 0.42
N LEU A 68 -7.77 1.48 1.05
CA LEU A 68 -7.78 1.91 2.44
C LEU A 68 -7.35 0.79 3.38
N GLU A 69 -7.79 -0.43 3.13
CA GLU A 69 -7.40 -1.60 3.91
C GLU A 69 -5.90 -1.87 3.81
N LEU A 70 -5.33 -1.74 2.60
CA LEU A 70 -3.88 -1.85 2.41
C LEU A 70 -3.14 -0.78 3.19
N MET A 71 -3.67 0.45 3.24
CA MET A 71 -3.07 1.54 4.01
C MET A 71 -3.11 1.24 5.51
N ILE A 72 -4.21 0.70 6.01
CA ILE A 72 -4.34 0.29 7.40
C ILE A 72 -3.31 -0.79 7.73
N PHE A 73 -3.23 -1.80 6.89
CA PHE A 73 -2.28 -2.90 7.05
C PHE A 73 -0.84 -2.38 7.06
N LEU A 74 -0.48 -1.58 6.08
CA LEU A 74 0.87 -1.00 5.98
C LEU A 74 1.18 -0.12 7.20
N SER A 75 0.26 0.77 7.55
CA SER A 75 0.49 1.73 8.64
C SER A 75 0.67 1.01 9.99
N ARG A 76 -0.15 -0.02 10.24
CA ARG A 76 -0.02 -0.80 11.47
C ARG A 76 1.29 -1.58 11.50
N THR A 77 1.73 -2.06 10.34
CA THR A 77 3.03 -2.73 10.21
C THR A 77 4.17 -1.77 10.52
N LEU A 78 4.14 -0.56 9.97
CA LEU A 78 5.16 0.44 10.25
C LEU A 78 5.20 0.78 11.74
N LEU A 79 4.04 0.91 12.35
CA LEU A 79 3.96 1.18 13.78
C LEU A 79 4.55 0.03 14.60
N TYR A 80 4.29 -1.20 14.20
CA TYR A 80 4.85 -2.38 14.88
C TYR A 80 6.38 -2.35 14.85
N PHE A 81 6.98 -2.10 13.68
CA PHE A 81 8.43 -2.12 13.55
C PHE A 81 9.12 -0.96 14.26
N LYS A 82 8.39 0.05 14.62
CA LYS A 82 8.93 1.15 15.43
C LYS A 82 9.46 0.64 16.78
N ASP A 83 8.80 -0.36 17.37
CA ASP A 83 9.12 -0.90 18.68
C ASP A 83 9.65 -2.33 18.64
N ALA A 84 9.69 -2.97 17.47
CA ALA A 84 10.05 -4.39 17.36
C ALA A 84 11.48 -4.68 17.81
N TYR A 85 12.37 -3.68 17.79
CA TYR A 85 13.75 -3.86 18.24
C TYR A 85 13.86 -4.36 19.68
N ARG A 86 12.80 -4.20 20.49
CA ARG A 86 12.76 -4.67 21.87
C ARG A 86 12.76 -6.19 21.98
N LEU A 87 12.36 -6.87 20.92
CA LEU A 87 12.25 -8.32 20.88
C LEU A 87 13.47 -8.90 20.18
N PRO A 88 14.11 -9.96 20.76
CA PRO A 88 15.35 -10.50 20.18
C PRO A 88 15.24 -10.94 18.73
N LEU A 89 14.07 -11.48 18.34
CA LEU A 89 13.82 -11.92 16.97
C LEU A 89 13.03 -10.91 16.13
N LEU A 90 12.79 -9.71 16.68
CA LEU A 90 11.92 -8.69 16.11
C LEU A 90 10.44 -9.08 16.14
N TYR A 91 10.10 -10.20 16.77
CA TYR A 91 8.75 -10.64 17.03
C TYR A 91 8.77 -11.69 18.12
N ASP A 92 7.58 -12.01 18.66
CA ASP A 92 7.40 -13.05 19.67
C ASP A 92 6.81 -14.28 18.98
N PRO A 93 7.57 -15.40 18.87
CA PRO A 93 7.05 -16.61 18.22
C PRO A 93 5.80 -17.18 18.88
N GLU A 94 5.61 -16.91 20.17
CA GLU A 94 4.44 -17.36 20.91
C GLU A 94 3.22 -16.48 20.67
N LYS A 95 3.44 -15.23 20.22
CA LYS A 95 2.38 -14.25 20.02
C LYS A 95 2.62 -13.49 18.71
N PRO A 96 2.45 -14.16 17.57
CA PRO A 96 2.70 -13.49 16.27
C PRO A 96 1.65 -12.46 15.91
N LEU A 97 0.49 -12.48 16.54
CA LEU A 97 -0.57 -11.53 16.26
C LEU A 97 -0.18 -10.14 16.73
N VAL A 98 -0.21 -9.17 15.79
CA VAL A 98 0.07 -7.77 16.07
C VAL A 98 -1.20 -7.06 16.52
N GLU A 99 -2.26 -7.20 15.75
CA GLU A 99 -3.54 -6.58 16.07
C GLU A 99 -4.66 -7.20 15.25
N ARG A 100 -5.88 -7.14 15.81
CA ARG A 100 -7.11 -7.41 15.09
C ARG A 100 -7.84 -6.09 14.90
N VAL A 101 -7.75 -5.51 13.72
CA VAL A 101 -8.36 -4.23 13.42
C VAL A 101 -9.84 -4.46 13.08
N GLY A 102 -10.75 -3.87 13.86
CA GLY A 102 -12.19 -4.03 13.63
C GLY A 102 -12.67 -3.20 12.45
N LEU A 103 -13.38 -3.82 11.51
CA LEU A 103 -13.95 -3.17 10.34
C LEU A 103 -15.34 -3.75 10.04
N GLN A 104 -16.39 -2.92 10.15
CA GLN A 104 -17.73 -3.29 9.74
C GLN A 104 -18.22 -4.63 10.29
N GLY A 105 -17.98 -4.87 11.58
CA GLY A 105 -18.46 -6.09 12.24
C GLY A 105 -17.59 -7.31 12.09
N ASP A 106 -16.45 -7.17 11.43
CA ASP A 106 -15.47 -8.22 11.31
C ASP A 106 -14.11 -7.64 11.66
N VAL A 107 -13.04 -8.40 11.48
CA VAL A 107 -11.70 -7.96 11.82
C VAL A 107 -10.71 -8.21 10.68
N LEU A 108 -9.75 -7.31 10.57
CA LEU A 108 -8.58 -7.48 9.71
C LEU A 108 -7.43 -7.91 10.62
N PRO A 109 -7.06 -9.19 10.65
CA PRO A 109 -5.96 -9.63 11.50
C PRO A 109 -4.62 -9.28 10.85
N ILE A 110 -3.71 -8.75 11.65
CA ILE A 110 -2.37 -8.39 11.21
C ILE A 110 -1.39 -9.15 12.10
N GLU A 111 -0.55 -9.96 11.48
CA GLU A 111 0.36 -10.81 12.24
C GLU A 111 1.68 -11.03 11.52
N VAL A 112 2.70 -11.41 12.28
CA VAL A 112 3.96 -11.85 11.70
C VAL A 112 3.75 -13.22 11.07
N CYS A 113 4.26 -13.41 9.87
CA CYS A 113 4.05 -14.64 9.10
C CYS A 113 4.99 -15.74 9.61
N VAL A 114 4.60 -16.40 10.70
CA VAL A 114 5.42 -17.47 11.31
C VAL A 114 5.43 -18.76 10.46
N ASP A 115 4.51 -18.86 9.48
CA ASP A 115 4.52 -19.98 8.54
C ASP A 115 5.67 -19.89 7.54
N ASN A 116 6.28 -18.72 7.41
CA ASN A 116 7.47 -18.54 6.58
C ASN A 116 8.65 -19.19 7.30
N GLN A 117 9.20 -20.24 6.73
CA GLN A 117 10.31 -20.98 7.34
C GLN A 117 11.57 -20.13 7.45
N ASN A 118 11.68 -19.05 6.67
CA ASN A 118 12.79 -18.13 6.69
C ASN A 118 12.49 -16.83 7.43
N ILE A 119 11.46 -16.82 8.26
CA ILE A 119 10.98 -15.59 8.90
C ILE A 119 12.06 -14.84 9.66
N ASN A 120 12.94 -15.55 10.36
CA ASN A 120 13.96 -14.90 11.17
C ASN A 120 14.95 -14.08 10.34
N GLU A 121 15.26 -14.54 9.14
CA GLU A 121 16.14 -13.81 8.24
C GLU A 121 15.35 -12.74 7.48
N ASP A 122 14.16 -13.09 7.01
CA ASP A 122 13.35 -12.18 6.21
C ASP A 122 12.86 -10.98 7.01
N ILE A 123 12.52 -11.17 8.29
CA ILE A 123 12.06 -10.06 9.11
C ILE A 123 13.20 -9.07 9.40
N LYS A 124 14.43 -9.56 9.53
CA LYS A 124 15.60 -8.70 9.71
C LYS A 124 15.86 -7.89 8.45
N ALA A 125 15.78 -8.54 7.29
CA ALA A 125 15.94 -7.86 6.00
C ALA A 125 14.84 -6.83 5.78
N PHE A 126 13.61 -7.17 6.15
CA PHE A 126 12.48 -6.26 6.06
C PHE A 126 12.67 -5.03 6.94
N ALA A 127 13.05 -5.23 8.20
CA ALA A 127 13.30 -4.12 9.12
C ALA A 127 14.44 -3.23 8.63
N GLN A 128 15.49 -3.82 8.07
CA GLN A 128 16.60 -3.06 7.49
C GLN A 128 16.14 -2.24 6.30
N SER A 129 15.31 -2.82 5.44
CA SER A 129 14.75 -2.11 4.28
C SER A 129 13.88 -0.93 4.72
N LEU A 130 13.07 -1.11 5.76
CA LEU A 130 12.27 0.01 6.31
C LEU A 130 13.19 1.15 6.79
N ASN A 131 14.29 0.80 7.41
CA ASN A 131 15.26 1.77 7.87
C ASN A 131 15.92 2.51 6.70
N ASP A 132 16.32 1.75 5.68
CA ASP A 132 16.96 2.31 4.49
C ASP A 132 16.03 3.24 3.71
N LEU A 133 14.73 2.95 3.73
CA LEU A 133 13.69 3.73 3.04
C LEU A 133 13.07 4.80 3.95
N GLY A 134 13.68 5.06 5.11
CA GLY A 134 13.11 5.92 6.13
C GLY A 134 12.73 7.32 5.64
N GLU A 135 13.57 7.96 4.83
CA GLU A 135 13.27 9.29 4.29
C GLU A 135 12.12 9.26 3.29
N LEU A 136 12.13 8.28 2.41
CA LEU A 136 11.08 8.11 1.41
C LEU A 136 9.72 7.86 2.08
N ILE A 137 9.70 6.95 3.04
CA ILE A 137 8.48 6.62 3.78
C ILE A 137 8.03 7.81 4.62
N GLY A 138 8.96 8.45 5.30
CA GLY A 138 8.67 9.59 6.18
C GLY A 138 8.05 10.76 5.43
N GLU A 139 8.57 11.09 4.25
CA GLU A 139 8.03 12.16 3.42
C GLU A 139 6.59 11.88 3.03
N ARG A 140 6.33 10.68 2.50
CA ARG A 140 5.00 10.31 2.05
C ARG A 140 4.01 10.20 3.19
N LYS A 141 4.47 9.69 4.32
CA LYS A 141 3.64 9.61 5.53
C LYS A 141 3.23 11.01 6.00
N ARG A 142 4.15 11.98 6.01
CA ARG A 142 3.84 13.35 6.44
C ARG A 142 2.83 14.01 5.51
N VAL A 143 3.00 13.84 4.19
CA VAL A 143 2.06 14.37 3.22
C VAL A 143 0.68 13.75 3.40
N LEU A 144 0.65 12.42 3.54
CA LEU A 144 -0.61 11.70 3.74
C LEU A 144 -1.31 12.15 5.02
N ASN A 145 -0.57 12.25 6.13
CA ASN A 145 -1.15 12.68 7.41
C ASN A 145 -1.75 14.07 7.31
N ARG A 146 -1.09 14.99 6.62
CA ARG A 146 -1.61 16.34 6.44
C ARG A 146 -2.96 16.31 5.71
N ILE A 147 -3.03 15.52 4.65
CA ILE A 147 -4.28 15.41 3.85
C ILE A 147 -5.38 14.75 4.66
N LEU A 148 -5.06 13.68 5.39
CA LEU A 148 -6.04 13.00 6.23
C LEU A 148 -6.55 13.90 7.35
N GLU A 149 -5.70 14.73 7.93
CA GLU A 149 -6.13 15.70 8.95
C GLU A 149 -7.13 16.71 8.36
N GLU A 150 -6.84 17.21 7.15
CA GLU A 150 -7.78 18.11 6.47
C GLU A 150 -9.11 17.41 6.20
N LEU A 151 -9.06 16.14 5.82
CA LEU A 151 -10.26 15.37 5.54
C LEU A 151 -11.12 15.17 6.80
N GLU A 152 -10.49 15.03 7.96
CA GLU A 152 -11.17 14.87 9.25
C GLU A 152 -11.97 16.12 9.66
N LEU A 153 -11.61 17.30 9.16
CA LEU A 153 -12.29 18.54 9.49
C LEU A 153 -13.67 18.64 8.85
N TYR A 154 -14.01 17.74 7.97
CA TYR A 154 -15.30 17.71 7.30
C TYR A 154 -16.07 16.42 7.71
#